data_75808a9ece392ffbeef0542cb5f21f16
#
_entry.id   75808a9ece392ffbeef0542cb5f21f16
#
_cell.length_a   1.000
_cell.length_b   1.000
_cell.length_c   1.000
_cell.angle_alpha   90.00
_cell.angle_beta   90.00
_cell.angle_gamma   90.00
#
_symmetry.space_group_name_H-M   'P 1'
#
loop_
_entity.id
_entity.type
_entity.pdbx_description
1 polymer ?
#
loop_
_entity_poly.entity_id
_entity_poly.type
_entity_poly.pdbx_seq_one_letter_code
_entity_poly.pdbx_strand_id
1 'polypeptide(L)'
;MSTVPQPIEREIAVPHLRLSMQIWGALDAPPLLALHGWLDNAGSFAKLAPLLADRWQVIALDLPGHGHSDHLPPGTHYHFIEYVRSVLAVADALGLSRYQLLGHSLGAGIAALVAAAMPDRVERLMLIEGLGPIGDDGRQTLHRFREAFAGPALANRPLRTFASVDQAVSARTLASGLPGEQARPIVERGLRTTSDGWQWRSDPRLNQPTPLRLAEQQIHALLRGIEAPTALLLAQPEAPYLPAAKMQARADCVDEITLSQMEGGHHLHLEHPEAVAAWARAHMEREFDTRPLPQ
;
A
#
# COMPACT_ATOMS: atom_id res chain seq x y z
N MET A 1 28.86 -12.09 6.31
CA MET A 1 27.71 -11.16 6.17
C MET A 1 26.92 -11.64 4.96
N SER A 2 25.74 -12.21 5.15
CA SER A 2 24.87 -12.60 4.03
C SER A 2 24.42 -11.32 3.33
N THR A 3 24.72 -11.18 2.06
CA THR A 3 24.24 -10.03 1.26
C THR A 3 22.73 -10.16 1.11
N VAL A 4 21.99 -9.17 1.60
CA VAL A 4 20.54 -9.10 1.38
C VAL A 4 20.30 -9.11 -0.14
N PRO A 5 19.42 -10.01 -0.66
CA PRO A 5 19.14 -10.06 -2.08
C PRO A 5 18.65 -8.71 -2.59
N GLN A 6 19.30 -8.19 -3.64
CA GLN A 6 18.86 -6.97 -4.30
C GLN A 6 17.62 -7.26 -5.15
N PRO A 7 16.64 -6.35 -5.22
CA PRO A 7 15.47 -6.52 -6.06
C PRO A 7 15.81 -6.39 -7.55
N ILE A 8 14.99 -7.03 -8.37
CA ILE A 8 14.94 -6.75 -9.81
C ILE A 8 14.02 -5.55 -10.00
N GLU A 9 14.53 -4.47 -10.61
CA GLU A 9 13.68 -3.35 -11.04
C GLU A 9 12.96 -3.72 -12.33
N ARG A 10 11.66 -3.47 -12.37
CA ARG A 10 10.83 -3.71 -13.55
C ARG A 10 9.82 -2.59 -13.74
N GLU A 11 9.60 -2.21 -14.99
CA GLU A 11 8.50 -1.33 -15.39
C GLU A 11 7.49 -2.11 -16.22
N ILE A 12 6.22 -1.74 -16.10
CA ILE A 12 5.15 -2.33 -16.88
C ILE A 12 4.22 -1.24 -17.40
N ALA A 13 3.86 -1.34 -18.67
CA ALA A 13 2.87 -0.45 -19.27
C ALA A 13 1.46 -0.97 -18.95
N VAL A 14 0.64 -0.11 -18.40
CA VAL A 14 -0.80 -0.30 -18.24
C VAL A 14 -1.53 0.80 -19.03
N PRO A 15 -2.84 0.72 -19.26
CA PRO A 15 -3.55 1.81 -19.95
C PRO A 15 -3.24 3.17 -19.32
N HIS A 16 -2.63 4.05 -20.10
CA HIS A 16 -2.28 5.45 -19.79
C HIS A 16 -1.12 5.70 -18.82
N LEU A 17 -0.47 4.65 -18.27
CA LEU A 17 0.63 4.80 -17.30
C LEU A 17 1.71 3.73 -17.51
N ARG A 18 2.94 4.04 -17.12
CA ARG A 18 3.98 3.06 -16.80
C ARG A 18 4.12 3.00 -15.29
N LEU A 19 4.07 1.80 -14.76
CA LEU A 19 4.22 1.58 -13.33
C LEU A 19 5.50 0.78 -13.08
N SER A 20 6.23 1.19 -12.04
CA SER A 20 7.48 0.59 -11.62
C SER A 20 7.27 -0.32 -10.43
N MET A 21 8.12 -1.32 -10.31
CA MET A 21 8.07 -2.28 -9.21
C MET A 21 9.45 -2.83 -8.89
N GLN A 22 9.59 -3.30 -7.66
CA GLN A 22 10.72 -4.09 -7.19
C GLN A 22 10.28 -5.53 -6.99
N ILE A 23 11.07 -6.48 -7.49
CA ILE A 23 10.74 -7.91 -7.43
C ILE A 23 11.85 -8.66 -6.69
N TRP A 24 11.47 -9.46 -5.68
CA TRP A 24 12.34 -10.38 -4.96
C TRP A 24 11.82 -11.81 -5.12
N GLY A 25 12.71 -12.78 -5.05
CA GLY A 25 12.40 -14.19 -5.14
C GLY A 25 12.46 -14.73 -6.58
N ALA A 26 12.19 -16.02 -6.72
CA ALA A 26 12.21 -16.68 -8.02
C ALA A 26 11.00 -16.23 -8.88
N LEU A 27 11.21 -16.08 -10.18
CA LEU A 27 10.17 -15.56 -11.09
C LEU A 27 9.00 -16.54 -11.31
N ASP A 28 9.20 -17.80 -11.00
CA ASP A 28 8.21 -18.89 -11.07
C ASP A 28 7.59 -19.24 -9.70
N ALA A 29 8.01 -18.56 -8.64
CA ALA A 29 7.41 -18.74 -7.32
C ALA A 29 6.01 -18.11 -7.26
N PRO A 30 5.13 -18.57 -6.32
CA PRO A 30 3.80 -18.00 -6.13
C PRO A 30 3.84 -16.47 -5.97
N PRO A 31 3.04 -15.71 -6.75
CA PRO A 31 3.11 -14.26 -6.74
C PRO A 31 2.45 -13.65 -5.50
N LEU A 32 3.18 -12.74 -4.84
CA LEU A 32 2.73 -11.89 -3.75
C LEU A 32 2.84 -10.43 -4.18
N LEU A 33 1.73 -9.80 -4.49
CA LEU A 33 1.69 -8.39 -4.85
C LEU A 33 1.62 -7.52 -3.58
N ALA A 34 2.61 -6.66 -3.37
CA ALA A 34 2.76 -5.82 -2.19
C ALA A 34 2.48 -4.35 -2.51
N LEU A 35 1.57 -3.72 -1.74
CA LEU A 35 1.06 -2.38 -1.95
C LEU A 35 1.39 -1.48 -0.75
N HIS A 36 2.13 -0.42 -0.99
CA HIS A 36 2.64 0.50 0.03
C HIS A 36 1.63 1.54 0.52
N GLY A 37 1.97 2.26 1.59
CA GLY A 37 1.21 3.35 2.18
C GLY A 37 1.29 4.67 1.37
N TRP A 38 0.45 5.64 1.76
CA TRP A 38 0.43 6.97 1.16
C TRP A 38 1.77 7.69 1.35
N LEU A 39 2.31 8.25 0.25
CA LEU A 39 3.64 8.89 0.16
C LEU A 39 4.83 7.96 0.48
N ASP A 40 4.61 6.65 0.52
CA ASP A 40 5.66 5.64 0.47
C ASP A 40 5.96 5.25 -1.00
N ASN A 41 6.60 4.13 -1.20
CA ASN A 41 6.88 3.49 -2.48
C ASN A 41 7.32 2.03 -2.25
N ALA A 42 7.72 1.31 -3.30
CA ALA A 42 8.16 -0.09 -3.20
C ALA A 42 9.30 -0.31 -2.18
N GLY A 43 10.14 0.71 -1.93
CA GLY A 43 11.17 0.69 -0.88
C GLY A 43 10.61 0.46 0.54
N SER A 44 9.31 0.64 0.76
CA SER A 44 8.63 0.30 2.01
C SER A 44 8.76 -1.20 2.35
N PHE A 45 8.91 -2.05 1.35
CA PHE A 45 9.07 -3.50 1.53
C PHE A 45 10.53 -3.99 1.48
N ALA A 46 11.51 -3.09 1.38
CA ALA A 46 12.92 -3.46 1.23
C ALA A 46 13.49 -4.33 2.36
N LYS A 47 12.92 -4.24 3.58
CA LYS A 47 13.31 -5.09 4.72
C LYS A 47 12.48 -6.37 4.82
N LEU A 48 11.18 -6.32 4.47
CA LEU A 48 10.27 -7.44 4.58
C LEU A 48 10.37 -8.40 3.39
N ALA A 49 10.41 -7.87 2.16
CA ALA A 49 10.37 -8.69 0.95
C ALA A 49 11.49 -9.74 0.86
N PRO A 50 12.76 -9.45 1.20
CA PRO A 50 13.82 -10.47 1.22
C PRO A 50 13.54 -11.63 2.16
N LEU A 51 12.80 -11.40 3.26
CA LEU A 51 12.44 -12.42 4.23
C LEU A 51 11.32 -13.36 3.74
N LEU A 52 10.63 -13.00 2.67
CA LEU A 52 9.56 -13.81 2.05
C LEU A 52 9.99 -14.42 0.71
N ALA A 53 11.10 -13.94 0.16
CA ALA A 53 11.56 -14.23 -1.22
C ALA A 53 12.09 -15.65 -1.43
N ASP A 54 12.26 -16.44 -0.40
CA ASP A 54 12.63 -17.85 -0.48
C ASP A 54 11.46 -18.74 -0.96
N ARG A 55 10.21 -18.28 -0.80
CA ARG A 55 8.99 -19.03 -1.14
C ARG A 55 8.05 -18.29 -2.07
N TRP A 56 8.08 -16.96 -2.12
CA TRP A 56 7.19 -16.14 -2.93
C TRP A 56 7.96 -15.21 -3.85
N GLN A 57 7.39 -14.96 -5.02
CA GLN A 57 7.77 -13.84 -5.84
C GLN A 57 7.11 -12.59 -5.28
N VAL A 58 7.84 -11.80 -4.48
CA VAL A 58 7.32 -10.57 -3.90
C VAL A 58 7.45 -9.43 -4.92
N ILE A 59 6.32 -8.91 -5.36
CA ILE A 59 6.21 -7.82 -6.36
C ILE A 59 5.73 -6.57 -5.63
N ALA A 60 6.66 -5.72 -5.20
CA ALA A 60 6.32 -4.45 -4.55
C ALA A 60 6.12 -3.35 -5.60
N LEU A 61 4.88 -2.91 -5.75
CA LEU A 61 4.48 -1.93 -6.75
C LEU A 61 4.67 -0.50 -6.23
N ASP A 62 5.24 0.39 -7.03
CA ASP A 62 5.06 1.83 -6.87
C ASP A 62 3.67 2.20 -7.39
N LEU A 63 2.77 2.63 -6.52
CA LEU A 63 1.45 3.10 -6.91
C LEU A 63 1.53 4.36 -7.81
N PRO A 64 0.54 4.63 -8.68
CA PRO A 64 0.51 5.86 -9.48
C PRO A 64 0.85 7.11 -8.67
N GLY A 65 1.75 7.94 -9.20
CA GLY A 65 2.20 9.17 -8.53
C GLY A 65 3.26 8.98 -7.45
N HIS A 66 3.71 7.75 -7.18
CA HIS A 66 4.70 7.42 -6.16
C HIS A 66 5.95 6.77 -6.77
N GLY A 67 7.07 6.85 -6.05
CA GLY A 67 8.32 6.19 -6.41
C GLY A 67 8.78 6.48 -7.85
N HIS A 68 8.97 5.44 -8.63
CA HIS A 68 9.39 5.54 -10.03
C HIS A 68 8.21 5.42 -11.03
N SER A 69 6.98 5.21 -10.55
CA SER A 69 5.78 5.15 -11.39
C SER A 69 5.40 6.51 -11.96
N ASP A 70 4.75 6.49 -13.12
CA ASP A 70 4.25 7.70 -13.76
C ASP A 70 3.23 8.43 -12.87
N HIS A 71 3.17 9.74 -13.05
CA HIS A 71 2.10 10.58 -12.50
C HIS A 71 0.86 10.51 -13.40
N LEU A 72 -0.31 10.68 -12.81
CA LEU A 72 -1.54 10.86 -13.60
C LEU A 72 -1.42 12.09 -14.52
N PRO A 73 -2.12 12.11 -15.66
CA PRO A 73 -2.12 13.28 -16.56
C PRO A 73 -2.47 14.58 -15.82
N PRO A 74 -1.94 15.73 -16.28
CA PRO A 74 -2.30 17.03 -15.71
C PRO A 74 -3.81 17.23 -15.66
N GLY A 75 -4.32 17.82 -14.57
CA GLY A 75 -5.75 18.08 -14.39
C GLY A 75 -6.57 16.92 -13.82
N THR A 76 -5.98 15.73 -13.63
CA THR A 76 -6.64 14.60 -12.96
C THR A 76 -6.35 14.59 -11.48
N HIS A 77 -7.28 14.05 -10.68
CA HIS A 77 -7.11 13.83 -9.24
C HIS A 77 -6.78 12.36 -8.96
N TYR A 78 -6.06 12.11 -7.86
CA TYR A 78 -5.81 10.77 -7.35
C TYR A 78 -7.00 10.32 -6.50
N HIS A 79 -7.95 9.62 -7.13
CA HIS A 79 -9.06 9.01 -6.44
C HIS A 79 -8.71 7.60 -5.99
N PHE A 80 -9.17 7.22 -4.80
CA PHE A 80 -8.87 5.91 -4.21
C PHE A 80 -9.22 4.74 -5.16
N ILE A 81 -10.35 4.82 -5.86
CA ILE A 81 -10.81 3.77 -6.79
C ILE A 81 -9.87 3.59 -7.99
N GLU A 82 -9.17 4.65 -8.42
CA GLU A 82 -8.22 4.56 -9.54
C GLU A 82 -6.98 3.73 -9.18
N TYR A 83 -6.60 3.68 -7.91
CA TYR A 83 -5.55 2.76 -7.47
C TYR A 83 -5.97 1.30 -7.57
N VAL A 84 -7.23 0.96 -7.24
CA VAL A 84 -7.78 -0.40 -7.41
C VAL A 84 -7.69 -0.81 -8.87
N ARG A 85 -8.13 0.06 -9.79
CA ARG A 85 -8.06 -0.15 -11.24
C ARG A 85 -6.61 -0.36 -11.70
N SER A 86 -5.68 0.46 -11.22
CA SER A 86 -4.26 0.37 -11.58
C SER A 86 -3.64 -0.95 -11.12
N VAL A 87 -3.96 -1.43 -9.92
CA VAL A 87 -3.47 -2.72 -9.40
C VAL A 87 -4.01 -3.88 -10.23
N LEU A 88 -5.28 -3.87 -10.60
CA LEU A 88 -5.87 -4.89 -11.47
C LEU A 88 -5.23 -4.89 -12.85
N ALA A 89 -4.99 -3.70 -13.44
CA ALA A 89 -4.32 -3.59 -14.73
C ALA A 89 -2.86 -4.10 -14.69
N VAL A 90 -2.15 -3.90 -13.57
CA VAL A 90 -0.81 -4.49 -13.35
C VAL A 90 -0.89 -6.01 -13.27
N ALA A 91 -1.83 -6.55 -12.50
CA ALA A 91 -2.01 -7.99 -12.39
C ALA A 91 -2.31 -8.63 -13.77
N ASP A 92 -3.14 -7.98 -14.59
CA ASP A 92 -3.44 -8.42 -15.96
C ASP A 92 -2.20 -8.36 -16.86
N ALA A 93 -1.47 -7.26 -16.84
CA ALA A 93 -0.28 -7.06 -17.66
C ALA A 93 0.89 -7.98 -17.26
N LEU A 94 0.93 -8.44 -16.00
CA LEU A 94 1.86 -9.47 -15.51
C LEU A 94 1.39 -10.90 -15.79
N GLY A 95 0.15 -11.09 -16.27
CA GLY A 95 -0.45 -12.41 -16.49
C GLY A 95 -0.81 -13.15 -15.20
N LEU A 96 -1.02 -12.43 -14.10
CA LEU A 96 -1.35 -13.02 -12.80
C LEU A 96 -2.84 -13.38 -12.77
N SER A 97 -3.17 -14.64 -13.05
CA SER A 97 -4.55 -15.13 -12.94
C SER A 97 -5.00 -15.24 -11.48
N ARG A 98 -4.11 -15.72 -10.61
CA ARG A 98 -4.30 -15.84 -9.15
C ARG A 98 -3.03 -15.33 -8.44
N TYR A 99 -3.20 -14.66 -7.30
CA TYR A 99 -2.10 -14.07 -6.54
C TYR A 99 -2.50 -13.81 -5.09
N GLN A 100 -1.50 -13.64 -4.24
CA GLN A 100 -1.68 -13.18 -2.87
C GLN A 100 -1.47 -11.67 -2.81
N LEU A 101 -2.13 -11.00 -1.87
CA LEU A 101 -2.00 -9.56 -1.65
C LEU A 101 -1.45 -9.26 -0.25
N LEU A 102 -0.50 -8.35 -0.19
CA LEU A 102 -0.01 -7.73 1.03
C LEU A 102 -0.16 -6.22 0.90
N GLY A 103 -0.89 -5.59 1.79
CA GLY A 103 -1.08 -4.14 1.77
C GLY A 103 -0.70 -3.47 3.09
N HIS A 104 -0.09 -2.29 3.01
CA HIS A 104 0.16 -1.42 4.16
C HIS A 104 -0.64 -0.13 4.02
N SER A 105 -1.38 0.25 5.07
CA SER A 105 -2.09 1.54 5.17
C SER A 105 -2.99 1.82 3.94
N LEU A 106 -2.67 2.82 3.09
CA LEU A 106 -3.35 3.05 1.81
C LEU A 106 -3.40 1.77 0.98
N GLY A 107 -2.26 1.07 0.86
CA GLY A 107 -2.16 -0.21 0.14
C GLY A 107 -3.04 -1.31 0.74
N ALA A 108 -3.23 -1.34 2.06
CA ALA A 108 -4.14 -2.27 2.73
C ALA A 108 -5.60 -1.99 2.34
N GLY A 109 -5.98 -0.71 2.31
CA GLY A 109 -7.31 -0.32 1.85
C GLY A 109 -7.54 -0.67 0.37
N ILE A 110 -6.53 -0.47 -0.49
CA ILE A 110 -6.59 -0.85 -1.91
C ILE A 110 -6.70 -2.37 -2.05
N ALA A 111 -5.84 -3.13 -1.36
CA ALA A 111 -5.84 -4.59 -1.39
C ALA A 111 -7.18 -5.19 -0.97
N ALA A 112 -7.82 -4.64 0.07
CA ALA A 112 -9.16 -5.05 0.50
C ALA A 112 -10.21 -4.86 -0.61
N LEU A 113 -10.18 -3.72 -1.32
CA LEU A 113 -11.13 -3.49 -2.42
C LEU A 113 -10.80 -4.29 -3.68
N VAL A 114 -9.53 -4.60 -3.95
CA VAL A 114 -9.14 -5.53 -5.03
C VAL A 114 -9.69 -6.92 -4.73
N ALA A 115 -9.53 -7.41 -3.49
CA ALA A 115 -10.04 -8.72 -3.08
C ALA A 115 -11.58 -8.78 -3.17
N ALA A 116 -12.28 -7.72 -2.75
CA ALA A 116 -13.74 -7.65 -2.88
C ALA A 116 -14.22 -7.58 -4.34
N ALA A 117 -13.44 -6.94 -5.23
CA ALA A 117 -13.82 -6.78 -6.64
C ALA A 117 -13.53 -8.04 -7.48
N MET A 118 -12.53 -8.84 -7.09
CA MET A 118 -12.03 -10.00 -7.86
C MET A 118 -11.74 -11.18 -6.92
N PRO A 119 -12.78 -11.72 -6.25
CA PRO A 119 -12.60 -12.75 -5.22
C PRO A 119 -11.93 -14.00 -5.77
N ASP A 120 -12.22 -14.41 -7.00
CA ASP A 120 -11.62 -15.60 -7.64
C ASP A 120 -10.11 -15.49 -7.89
N ARG A 121 -9.55 -14.27 -7.85
CA ARG A 121 -8.14 -14.00 -8.17
C ARG A 121 -7.26 -13.85 -6.94
N VAL A 122 -7.83 -13.48 -5.79
CA VAL A 122 -7.07 -13.24 -4.56
C VAL A 122 -7.12 -14.48 -3.68
N GLU A 123 -5.97 -15.15 -3.53
CA GLU A 123 -5.88 -16.40 -2.76
C GLU A 123 -5.76 -16.15 -1.25
N ARG A 124 -5.05 -15.09 -0.86
CA ARG A 124 -4.80 -14.68 0.52
C ARG A 124 -4.66 -13.17 0.59
N LEU A 125 -5.14 -12.59 1.67
CA LEU A 125 -5.09 -11.15 1.90
C LEU A 125 -4.43 -10.85 3.24
N MET A 126 -3.25 -10.23 3.21
CA MET A 126 -2.52 -9.75 4.38
C MET A 126 -2.58 -8.23 4.44
N LEU A 127 -3.07 -7.69 5.53
CA LEU A 127 -3.30 -6.26 5.71
C LEU A 127 -2.54 -5.76 6.93
N ILE A 128 -1.75 -4.72 6.76
CA ILE A 128 -0.99 -4.07 7.83
C ILE A 128 -1.54 -2.67 7.99
N GLU A 129 -2.03 -2.31 9.18
CA GLU A 129 -2.46 -0.96 9.53
C GLU A 129 -3.53 -0.40 8.59
N GLY A 130 -4.55 -1.21 8.26
CA GLY A 130 -5.70 -0.76 7.48
C GLY A 130 -6.60 -1.88 7.00
N LEU A 131 -7.91 -1.62 6.97
CA LEU A 131 -8.93 -2.48 6.39
C LEU A 131 -9.97 -1.61 5.69
N GLY A 132 -9.84 -1.50 4.37
CA GLY A 132 -10.63 -0.59 3.54
C GLY A 132 -10.15 0.88 3.59
N PRO A 133 -10.75 1.77 2.78
CA PRO A 133 -10.36 3.18 2.69
C PRO A 133 -10.76 3.99 3.92
N ILE A 134 -10.21 5.22 4.03
CA ILE A 134 -10.69 6.18 5.03
C ILE A 134 -12.12 6.58 4.67
N GLY A 135 -13.05 6.25 5.56
CA GLY A 135 -14.48 6.53 5.37
C GLY A 135 -14.88 7.96 5.69
N ASP A 136 -16.15 8.24 5.41
CA ASP A 136 -16.84 9.49 5.71
C ASP A 136 -18.09 9.25 6.57
N ASP A 137 -18.28 10.09 7.59
CA ASP A 137 -19.51 10.12 8.39
C ASP A 137 -20.48 11.25 7.95
N GLY A 138 -20.17 11.92 6.85
CA GLY A 138 -20.96 13.02 6.28
C GLY A 138 -20.68 14.40 6.87
N ARG A 139 -20.13 14.49 8.08
CA ARG A 139 -19.98 15.79 8.81
C ARG A 139 -19.05 16.77 8.11
N GLN A 140 -17.99 16.26 7.49
CA GLN A 140 -16.95 17.09 6.84
C GLN A 140 -17.03 17.03 5.30
N THR A 141 -18.01 16.38 4.72
CA THR A 141 -18.10 16.16 3.27
C THR A 141 -18.10 17.47 2.49
N LEU A 142 -18.98 18.43 2.86
CA LEU A 142 -19.06 19.72 2.17
C LEU A 142 -17.77 20.54 2.33
N HIS A 143 -17.18 20.50 3.52
CA HIS A 143 -15.91 21.22 3.79
C HIS A 143 -14.78 20.65 2.91
N ARG A 144 -14.55 19.34 2.93
CA ARG A 144 -13.55 18.67 2.06
C ARG A 144 -13.81 18.93 0.58
N PHE A 145 -15.07 18.86 0.16
CA PHE A 145 -15.44 19.12 -1.23
C PHE A 145 -15.04 20.55 -1.65
N ARG A 146 -15.33 21.53 -0.83
CA ARG A 146 -14.93 22.93 -1.08
C ARG A 146 -13.42 23.10 -1.09
N GLU A 147 -12.71 22.52 -0.12
CA GLU A 147 -11.23 22.57 -0.07
C GLU A 147 -10.58 21.95 -1.30
N ALA A 148 -11.12 20.83 -1.80
CA ALA A 148 -10.58 20.16 -2.98
C ALA A 148 -10.59 21.06 -4.24
N PHE A 149 -11.50 22.04 -4.30
CA PHE A 149 -11.66 22.93 -5.46
C PHE A 149 -11.28 24.40 -5.19
N ALA A 150 -11.03 24.80 -3.95
CA ALA A 150 -10.81 26.21 -3.58
C ALA A 150 -9.36 26.69 -3.73
N GLY A 151 -8.39 25.79 -3.86
CA GLY A 151 -6.96 26.14 -3.86
C GLY A 151 -6.32 26.18 -5.24
N PRO A 152 -5.24 26.96 -5.43
CA PRO A 152 -4.39 26.82 -6.61
C PRO A 152 -3.87 25.40 -6.67
N ALA A 153 -3.80 24.84 -7.88
CA ALA A 153 -3.32 23.48 -8.09
C ALA A 153 -1.97 23.27 -7.37
N LEU A 154 -1.91 22.32 -6.42
CA LEU A 154 -0.67 22.00 -5.69
C LEU A 154 0.47 21.63 -6.64
N ALA A 155 0.13 21.16 -7.85
CA ALA A 155 1.09 20.91 -8.92
C ALA A 155 1.98 22.11 -9.28
N ASN A 156 1.55 23.34 -8.98
CA ASN A 156 2.30 24.57 -9.28
C ASN A 156 3.17 25.05 -8.09
N ARG A 157 3.15 24.34 -6.94
CA ARG A 157 4.03 24.70 -5.82
C ARG A 157 5.44 24.19 -6.10
N PRO A 158 6.48 25.04 -5.88
CA PRO A 158 7.85 24.60 -6.02
C PRO A 158 8.12 23.44 -5.03
N LEU A 159 8.71 22.38 -5.52
CA LEU A 159 9.10 21.25 -4.70
C LEU A 159 10.27 21.66 -3.79
N ARG A 160 10.24 21.18 -2.55
CA ARG A 160 11.36 21.36 -1.64
C ARG A 160 12.60 20.63 -2.17
N THR A 161 13.72 21.34 -2.23
CA THR A 161 15.04 20.77 -2.56
C THR A 161 15.81 20.48 -1.28
N PHE A 162 16.46 19.34 -1.23
CA PHE A 162 17.32 18.88 -0.14
C PHE A 162 18.77 18.89 -0.60
N ALA A 163 19.68 19.32 0.25
CA ALA A 163 21.11 19.32 -0.05
C ALA A 163 21.71 17.90 -0.04
N SER A 164 21.08 16.97 0.69
CA SER A 164 21.53 15.58 0.78
C SER A 164 20.36 14.62 1.02
N VAL A 165 20.58 13.32 0.77
CA VAL A 165 19.64 12.24 1.13
C VAL A 165 19.38 12.24 2.63
N ASP A 166 20.39 12.45 3.47
CA ASP A 166 20.21 12.46 4.94
C ASP A 166 19.29 13.59 5.42
N GLN A 167 19.33 14.75 4.75
CA GLN A 167 18.40 15.84 5.02
C GLN A 167 16.95 15.43 4.67
N ALA A 168 16.76 14.70 3.58
CA ALA A 168 15.44 14.18 3.21
C ALA A 168 14.97 13.07 4.17
N VAL A 169 15.88 12.19 4.63
CA VAL A 169 15.59 11.18 5.67
C VAL A 169 15.14 11.87 6.96
N SER A 170 15.87 12.89 7.42
CA SER A 170 15.48 13.66 8.62
C SER A 170 14.11 14.32 8.47
N ALA A 171 13.80 14.86 7.28
CA ALA A 171 12.50 15.45 6.99
C ALA A 171 11.36 14.39 7.00
N ARG A 172 11.62 13.19 6.47
CA ARG A 172 10.67 12.08 6.49
C ARG A 172 10.43 11.57 7.91
N THR A 173 11.50 11.38 8.69
CA THR A 173 11.42 10.98 10.11
C THR A 173 10.55 11.97 10.90
N LEU A 174 10.78 13.26 10.74
CA LEU A 174 9.99 14.31 11.42
C LEU A 174 8.50 14.26 11.03
N ALA A 175 8.20 13.96 9.77
CA ALA A 175 6.84 13.95 9.26
C ALA A 175 6.05 12.69 9.63
N SER A 176 6.72 11.53 9.73
CA SER A 176 6.06 10.21 9.92
C SER A 176 6.29 9.59 11.29
N GLY A 177 7.25 10.07 12.07
CA GLY A 177 7.72 9.44 13.30
C GLY A 177 8.58 8.18 13.06
N LEU A 178 8.74 7.74 11.80
CA LEU A 178 9.54 6.57 11.46
C LEU A 178 11.04 6.87 11.65
N PRO A 179 11.81 6.06 12.42
CA PRO A 179 13.24 6.27 12.58
C PRO A 179 14.00 6.29 11.25
N GLY A 180 15.09 7.06 11.16
CA GLY A 180 15.81 7.32 9.91
C GLY A 180 16.29 6.07 9.17
N GLU A 181 16.78 5.07 9.90
CA GLU A 181 17.21 3.77 9.35
C GLU A 181 16.07 2.99 8.65
N GLN A 182 14.86 3.10 9.20
CA GLN A 182 13.66 2.48 8.63
C GLN A 182 13.09 3.32 7.48
N ALA A 183 13.20 4.66 7.56
CA ALA A 183 12.72 5.57 6.52
C ALA A 183 13.60 5.58 5.26
N ARG A 184 14.90 5.27 5.40
CA ARG A 184 15.89 5.39 4.32
C ARG A 184 15.52 4.69 3.02
N PRO A 185 15.08 3.43 2.98
CA PRO A 185 14.72 2.78 1.72
C PRO A 185 13.60 3.49 0.95
N ILE A 186 12.60 4.02 1.68
CA ILE A 186 11.51 4.80 1.09
C ILE A 186 12.06 6.11 0.52
N VAL A 187 12.95 6.78 1.28
CA VAL A 187 13.51 8.07 0.89
C VAL A 187 14.40 7.94 -0.34
N GLU A 188 15.33 6.98 -0.34
CA GLU A 188 16.26 6.78 -1.45
C GLU A 188 15.52 6.48 -2.75
N ARG A 189 14.49 5.61 -2.73
CA ARG A 189 13.65 5.36 -3.90
C ARG A 189 12.75 6.54 -4.27
N GLY A 190 12.33 7.32 -3.28
CA GLY A 190 11.43 8.45 -3.43
C GLY A 190 12.09 9.74 -3.91
N LEU A 191 13.41 9.79 -4.03
CA LEU A 191 14.15 10.98 -4.45
C LEU A 191 14.60 10.92 -5.91
N ARG A 192 14.69 12.09 -6.52
CA ARG A 192 15.38 12.32 -7.79
C ARG A 192 16.46 13.38 -7.64
N THR A 193 17.57 13.23 -8.36
CA THR A 193 18.60 14.23 -8.46
C THR A 193 18.13 15.37 -9.37
N THR A 194 18.48 16.60 -9.01
CA THR A 194 18.28 17.80 -9.81
C THR A 194 19.59 18.61 -9.84
N SER A 195 19.69 19.69 -10.62
CA SER A 195 20.85 20.60 -10.61
C SER A 195 21.16 21.16 -9.22
N ASP A 196 20.13 21.33 -8.39
CA ASP A 196 20.20 22.06 -7.11
C ASP A 196 20.19 21.12 -5.89
N GLY A 197 20.19 19.80 -6.11
CA GLY A 197 20.16 18.79 -5.06
C GLY A 197 19.13 17.70 -5.30
N TRP A 198 18.35 17.34 -4.27
CA TRP A 198 17.43 16.23 -4.28
C TRP A 198 15.99 16.71 -4.10
N GLN A 199 15.06 16.13 -4.84
CA GLN A 199 13.63 16.41 -4.74
C GLN A 199 12.81 15.13 -4.67
N TRP A 200 11.64 15.19 -4.02
CA TRP A 200 10.70 14.08 -4.04
C TRP A 200 10.21 13.79 -5.47
N ARG A 201 10.10 12.50 -5.78
CA ARG A 201 9.48 12.00 -7.01
C ARG A 201 7.96 12.02 -6.92
N SER A 202 7.41 11.86 -5.70
CA SER A 202 5.97 11.79 -5.50
C SER A 202 5.28 13.04 -6.04
N ASP A 203 4.13 12.80 -6.69
CA ASP A 203 3.33 13.89 -7.28
C ASP A 203 2.79 14.81 -6.17
N PRO A 204 3.03 16.12 -6.23
CA PRO A 204 2.48 17.06 -5.25
C PRO A 204 0.96 17.01 -5.11
N ARG A 205 0.25 16.60 -6.17
CA ARG A 205 -1.22 16.45 -6.20
C ARG A 205 -1.73 15.35 -5.27
N LEU A 206 -0.89 14.43 -4.82
CA LEU A 206 -1.23 13.43 -3.79
C LEU A 206 -1.63 14.08 -2.45
N ASN A 207 -1.18 15.31 -2.22
CA ASN A 207 -1.54 16.09 -1.02
C ASN A 207 -2.83 16.92 -1.18
N GLN A 208 -3.50 16.83 -2.33
CA GLN A 208 -4.79 17.49 -2.49
C GLN A 208 -5.86 16.76 -1.68
N PRO A 209 -6.78 17.49 -1.03
CA PRO A 209 -7.89 16.88 -0.34
C PRO A 209 -8.72 16.00 -1.30
N THR A 210 -9.04 14.79 -0.87
CA THR A 210 -9.98 13.92 -1.60
C THR A 210 -11.38 14.52 -1.51
N PRO A 211 -12.03 14.91 -2.63
CA PRO A 211 -13.31 15.61 -2.59
C PRO A 211 -14.44 14.76 -2.00
N LEU A 212 -14.47 13.47 -2.30
CA LEU A 212 -15.47 12.54 -1.83
C LEU A 212 -14.81 11.28 -1.26
N ARG A 213 -15.36 10.77 -0.17
CA ARG A 213 -14.99 9.50 0.45
C ARG A 213 -16.22 8.59 0.52
N LEU A 214 -16.00 7.28 0.57
CA LEU A 214 -17.07 6.33 0.81
C LEU A 214 -17.62 6.49 2.25
N ALA A 215 -18.93 6.38 2.39
CA ALA A 215 -19.54 6.23 3.72
C ALA A 215 -19.19 4.86 4.33
N GLU A 216 -19.17 4.76 5.67
CA GLU A 216 -18.83 3.49 6.34
C GLU A 216 -19.74 2.34 5.90
N GLN A 217 -21.03 2.59 5.65
CA GLN A 217 -21.97 1.57 5.16
C GLN A 217 -21.56 1.03 3.78
N GLN A 218 -21.01 1.89 2.90
CA GLN A 218 -20.51 1.46 1.60
C GLN A 218 -19.24 0.63 1.77
N ILE A 219 -18.34 1.04 2.68
CA ILE A 219 -17.12 0.28 2.99
C ILE A 219 -17.49 -1.10 3.54
N HIS A 220 -18.42 -1.18 4.50
CA HIS A 220 -18.91 -2.45 5.04
C HIS A 220 -19.52 -3.35 3.95
N ALA A 221 -20.29 -2.78 3.03
CA ALA A 221 -20.86 -3.54 1.91
C ALA A 221 -19.79 -4.13 0.99
N LEU A 222 -18.71 -3.36 0.71
CA LEU A 222 -17.59 -3.83 -0.09
C LEU A 222 -16.78 -4.92 0.64
N LEU A 223 -16.51 -4.73 1.94
CA LEU A 223 -15.74 -5.70 2.73
C LEU A 223 -16.43 -7.07 2.83
N ARG A 224 -17.76 -7.13 2.81
CA ARG A 224 -18.52 -8.41 2.74
C ARG A 224 -18.30 -9.18 1.44
N GLY A 225 -17.76 -8.54 0.41
CA GLY A 225 -17.38 -9.20 -0.84
C GLY A 225 -15.99 -9.83 -0.81
N ILE A 226 -15.27 -9.80 0.30
CA ILE A 226 -13.96 -10.45 0.45
C ILE A 226 -14.20 -11.92 0.78
N GLU A 227 -13.79 -12.80 -0.14
CA GLU A 227 -13.88 -14.27 0.03
C GLU A 227 -12.52 -14.87 0.43
N ALA A 228 -11.42 -14.14 0.16
CA ALA A 228 -10.08 -14.59 0.49
C ALA A 228 -9.86 -14.65 2.01
N PRO A 229 -9.28 -15.73 2.56
CA PRO A 229 -8.82 -15.75 3.94
C PRO A 229 -7.91 -14.56 4.22
N THR A 230 -8.29 -13.76 5.21
CA THR A 230 -7.71 -12.46 5.48
C THR A 230 -7.01 -12.45 6.84
N ALA A 231 -5.85 -11.79 6.89
CA ALA A 231 -5.15 -11.47 8.13
C ALA A 231 -4.97 -9.96 8.24
N LEU A 232 -5.33 -9.40 9.38
CA LEU A 232 -5.15 -7.99 9.71
C LEU A 232 -4.20 -7.85 10.89
N LEU A 233 -3.11 -7.10 10.70
CA LEU A 233 -2.14 -6.76 11.73
C LEU A 233 -2.27 -5.27 12.06
N LEU A 234 -2.49 -4.96 13.33
CA LEU A 234 -2.63 -3.60 13.84
C LEU A 234 -1.52 -3.28 14.85
N ALA A 235 -1.06 -2.04 14.85
CA ALA A 235 -0.08 -1.55 15.81
C ALA A 235 -0.70 -1.31 17.19
N GLN A 236 0.12 -1.42 18.22
CA GLN A 236 -0.16 -0.95 19.57
C GLN A 236 0.95 0.00 20.02
N PRO A 237 0.60 1.23 20.50
CA PRO A 237 -0.76 1.78 20.61
C PRO A 237 -1.41 2.05 19.24
N GLU A 238 -2.75 2.03 19.21
CA GLU A 238 -3.52 2.28 17.98
C GLU A 238 -3.25 3.69 17.41
N ALA A 239 -3.22 3.79 16.09
CA ALA A 239 -3.14 5.08 15.43
C ALA A 239 -4.48 5.84 15.56
N PRO A 240 -4.47 7.16 15.84
CA PRO A 240 -5.71 7.92 16.07
C PRO A 240 -6.73 7.89 14.92
N TYR A 241 -6.27 7.65 13.70
CA TYR A 241 -7.11 7.55 12.51
C TYR A 241 -7.56 6.11 12.19
N LEU A 242 -7.10 5.13 12.98
CA LEU A 242 -7.49 3.70 12.91
C LEU A 242 -8.00 3.22 14.29
N PRO A 243 -9.10 3.77 14.81
CA PRO A 243 -9.61 3.35 16.12
C PRO A 243 -9.94 1.84 16.12
N ALA A 244 -9.54 1.12 17.16
CA ALA A 244 -9.75 -0.32 17.27
C ALA A 244 -11.20 -0.72 17.08
N ALA A 245 -12.14 0.03 17.66
CA ALA A 245 -13.57 -0.22 17.50
C ALA A 245 -14.04 -0.15 16.04
N LYS A 246 -13.47 0.79 15.25
CA LYS A 246 -13.77 0.89 13.82
C LYS A 246 -13.18 -0.29 13.04
N MET A 247 -11.94 -0.67 13.34
CA MET A 247 -11.29 -1.80 12.69
C MET A 247 -12.00 -3.11 13.02
N GLN A 248 -12.46 -3.28 14.25
CA GLN A 248 -13.28 -4.43 14.64
C GLN A 248 -14.60 -4.47 13.87
N ALA A 249 -15.36 -3.36 13.81
CA ALA A 249 -16.62 -3.31 13.07
C ALA A 249 -16.45 -3.58 11.56
N ARG A 250 -15.30 -3.23 10.98
CA ARG A 250 -14.94 -3.59 9.60
C ARG A 250 -14.55 -5.06 9.47
N ALA A 251 -13.79 -5.58 10.42
CA ALA A 251 -13.39 -6.99 10.46
C ALA A 251 -14.62 -7.90 10.57
N ASP A 252 -15.62 -7.52 11.35
CA ASP A 252 -16.90 -8.24 11.48
C ASP A 252 -17.68 -8.35 10.14
N CYS A 253 -17.26 -7.62 9.11
CA CYS A 253 -17.83 -7.71 7.76
C CYS A 253 -17.12 -8.73 6.86
N VAL A 254 -15.99 -9.30 7.27
CA VAL A 254 -15.21 -10.26 6.49
C VAL A 254 -15.33 -11.63 7.13
N ASP A 255 -15.84 -12.60 6.37
CA ASP A 255 -16.21 -13.91 6.91
C ASP A 255 -15.02 -14.67 7.51
N GLU A 256 -13.88 -14.67 6.84
CA GLU A 256 -12.67 -15.36 7.28
C GLU A 256 -11.53 -14.36 7.53
N ILE A 257 -11.52 -13.75 8.71
CA ILE A 257 -10.48 -12.78 9.11
C ILE A 257 -9.85 -13.14 10.46
N THR A 258 -8.54 -12.99 10.54
CA THR A 258 -7.79 -13.07 11.80
C THR A 258 -7.21 -11.70 12.13
N LEU A 259 -7.52 -11.17 13.33
CA LEU A 259 -6.91 -9.95 13.84
C LEU A 259 -5.73 -10.28 14.72
N SER A 260 -4.62 -9.60 14.49
CA SER A 260 -3.42 -9.65 15.30
C SER A 260 -3.00 -8.24 15.70
N GLN A 261 -2.34 -8.11 16.82
CA GLN A 261 -1.76 -6.85 17.29
C GLN A 261 -0.28 -7.02 17.56
N MET A 262 0.50 -5.97 17.31
CA MET A 262 1.94 -5.94 17.54
C MET A 262 2.35 -4.58 18.10
N GLU A 263 3.22 -4.57 19.11
CA GLU A 263 3.82 -3.33 19.60
C GLU A 263 4.64 -2.67 18.49
N GLY A 264 4.51 -1.37 18.33
CA GLY A 264 5.22 -0.61 17.30
C GLY A 264 4.39 0.55 16.76
N GLY A 265 4.93 1.20 15.74
CA GLY A 265 4.29 2.32 15.05
C GLY A 265 3.52 1.86 13.80
N HIS A 266 3.13 2.86 13.00
CA HIS A 266 2.34 2.64 11.79
C HIS A 266 3.07 1.81 10.71
N HIS A 267 4.41 1.72 10.76
CA HIS A 267 5.22 1.00 9.77
C HIS A 267 5.80 -0.31 10.35
N LEU A 268 4.96 -1.15 10.95
CA LEU A 268 5.36 -2.42 11.58
C LEU A 268 6.30 -3.27 10.70
N HIS A 269 6.07 -3.33 9.41
CA HIS A 269 6.87 -4.07 8.42
C HIS A 269 8.28 -3.51 8.19
N LEU A 270 8.53 -2.28 8.60
CA LEU A 270 9.86 -1.64 8.60
C LEU A 270 10.50 -1.64 9.98
N GLU A 271 9.69 -1.59 11.03
CA GLU A 271 10.14 -1.57 12.41
C GLU A 271 10.48 -2.99 12.91
N HIS A 272 9.66 -3.98 12.53
CA HIS A 272 9.76 -5.39 12.98
C HIS A 272 9.64 -6.37 11.82
N PRO A 273 10.50 -6.29 10.77
CA PRO A 273 10.34 -7.03 9.53
C PRO A 273 10.32 -8.56 9.74
N GLU A 274 11.11 -9.10 10.67
CA GLU A 274 11.18 -10.54 10.96
C GLU A 274 9.87 -11.05 11.60
N ALA A 275 9.32 -10.30 12.55
CA ALA A 275 8.07 -10.66 13.22
C ALA A 275 6.88 -10.57 12.23
N VAL A 276 6.87 -9.52 11.37
CA VAL A 276 5.85 -9.37 10.33
C VAL A 276 6.00 -10.46 9.26
N ALA A 277 7.23 -10.85 8.89
CA ALA A 277 7.45 -11.97 7.97
C ALA A 277 6.91 -13.28 8.55
N ALA A 278 7.17 -13.58 9.83
CA ALA A 278 6.65 -14.77 10.49
C ALA A 278 5.11 -14.75 10.53
N TRP A 279 4.49 -13.63 10.87
CA TRP A 279 3.04 -13.44 10.83
C TRP A 279 2.47 -13.67 9.43
N ALA A 280 3.06 -13.06 8.40
CA ALA A 280 2.60 -13.21 7.02
C ALA A 280 2.71 -14.66 6.54
N ARG A 281 3.86 -15.33 6.77
CA ARG A 281 4.07 -16.74 6.44
C ARG A 281 3.00 -17.64 7.07
N ALA A 282 2.72 -17.46 8.35
CA ALA A 282 1.74 -18.28 9.07
C ALA A 282 0.33 -18.21 8.43
N HIS A 283 0.01 -17.10 7.73
CA HIS A 283 -1.27 -16.92 7.04
C HIS A 283 -1.22 -17.38 5.57
N MET A 284 -0.08 -17.21 4.90
CA MET A 284 0.10 -17.63 3.51
C MET A 284 0.22 -19.14 3.35
N GLU A 285 0.77 -19.85 4.37
CA GLU A 285 1.06 -21.29 4.33
C GLU A 285 -0.07 -22.16 4.92
N ARG A 286 -1.12 -21.60 5.50
CA ARG A 286 -2.26 -22.39 5.96
C ARG A 286 -2.84 -23.21 4.81
N GLU A 287 -2.82 -24.55 4.95
CA GLU A 287 -3.51 -25.43 4.00
C GLU A 287 -4.99 -25.09 3.97
N PHE A 288 -5.53 -24.97 2.73
CA PHE A 288 -6.96 -24.87 2.55
C PHE A 288 -7.59 -26.23 2.88
N ASP A 289 -8.57 -26.21 3.74
CA ASP A 289 -9.63 -27.21 3.69
C ASP A 289 -10.37 -26.96 2.34
N THR A 290 -10.02 -27.76 1.34
CA THR A 290 -10.58 -27.66 -0.01
C THR A 290 -12.07 -27.98 0.06
N ARG A 291 -12.91 -26.99 0.35
CA ARG A 291 -14.35 -27.13 0.12
C ARG A 291 -14.55 -27.20 -1.41
N PRO A 292 -15.18 -28.27 -1.90
CA PRO A 292 -15.53 -28.30 -3.31
C PRO A 292 -16.47 -27.13 -3.62
N LEU A 293 -16.22 -26.46 -4.74
CA LEU A 293 -17.12 -25.42 -5.25
C LEU A 293 -18.54 -25.98 -5.35
N PRO A 294 -19.58 -25.26 -4.91
CA PRO A 294 -20.96 -25.66 -5.18
C PRO A 294 -21.15 -25.73 -6.69
N GLN A 295 -21.72 -26.86 -7.16
CA GLN A 295 -22.03 -27.12 -8.57
C GLN A 295 -23.14 -26.19 -9.07
#